data_3c2833366f3f0540774935c5673c872e
#
_entry.id   3c2833366f3f0540774935c5673c872e
#
_cell.length_a   1.000
_cell.length_b   1.000
_cell.length_c   1.000
_cell.angle_alpha   90.00
_cell.angle_beta   90.00
_cell.angle_gamma   90.00
#
_symmetry.space_group_name_H-M   'P 1'
#
loop_
_entity.id
_entity.type
_entity.pdbx_description
1 polymer ?
#
loop_
_entity_poly.entity_id
_entity_poly.type
_entity_poly.pdbx_seq_one_letter_code
_entity_poly.pdbx_strand_id
1 'polypeptide(L)'
;MRPSIAAGCLCLLLPAVALAAGKKGTQFWNLTGETLSEVSLAPAGTKDFGANQCVNDKDGTVDFDENLRIKGVTPGRYDLRLKDVHGRTCYARNVEVKTDETFSVRDKDLVDCAG
;
A
#
# COMPACT_ATOMS: atom_id res chain seq x y z
N MET A 1 -40.16 -15.57 29.35
CA MET A 1 -39.69 -15.17 29.00
C MET A 1 -39.11 -14.65 28.51
N ARG A 2 -39.17 -14.53 28.36
CA ARG A 2 -38.60 -13.89 27.94
C ARG A 2 -37.76 -13.45 27.41
N PRO A 3 -37.74 -13.42 27.41
CA PRO A 3 -36.92 -12.92 26.87
C PRO A 3 -36.14 -12.71 26.39
N SER A 4 -36.16 -12.67 26.54
CA SER A 4 -35.42 -12.28 26.22
C SER A 4 -34.76 -12.22 25.73
N ILE A 5 -34.80 -12.27 26.05
CA ILE A 5 -34.04 -12.13 25.69
C ILE A 5 -33.45 -11.82 24.95
N ALA A 6 -33.76 -11.96 24.86
CA ALA A 6 -33.21 -11.63 24.05
C ALA A 6 -32.60 -10.89 23.69
N ALA A 7 -33.04 -10.64 23.98
CA ALA A 7 -32.42 -9.68 23.88
C ALA A 7 -31.12 -9.71 23.57
N GLY A 8 -30.53 -10.00 24.04
CA GLY A 8 -29.21 -9.95 23.88
C GLY A 8 -28.70 -10.15 22.53
N CYS A 9 -29.41 -10.71 21.79
CA CYS A 9 -29.00 -11.00 20.47
C CYS A 9 -28.54 -9.84 19.67
N LEU A 10 -29.06 -8.74 19.97
CA LEU A 10 -28.75 -7.58 19.22
C LEU A 10 -27.31 -7.24 19.15
N CYS A 11 -26.63 -7.52 20.19
CA CYS A 11 -25.26 -7.13 20.27
C CYS A 11 -24.39 -7.77 19.24
N LEU A 12 -24.79 -8.91 18.76
CA LEU A 12 -23.97 -9.65 17.85
C LEU A 12 -23.72 -8.94 16.54
N LEU A 13 -24.57 -8.07 16.17
CA LEU A 13 -24.43 -7.41 14.88
C LEU A 13 -23.31 -6.40 14.88
N LEU A 14 -23.02 -5.81 15.99
CA LEU A 14 -22.04 -4.75 16.04
C LEU A 14 -20.65 -5.15 15.65
N PRO A 15 -20.14 -6.28 16.08
CA PRO A 15 -18.78 -6.64 15.72
C PRO A 15 -18.55 -6.76 14.22
N ALA A 16 -19.53 -7.29 13.55
CA ALA A 16 -19.41 -7.47 12.11
C ALA A 16 -19.28 -6.13 11.40
N VAL A 17 -20.04 -5.18 11.82
CA VAL A 17 -19.99 -3.86 11.22
C VAL A 17 -18.64 -3.22 11.45
N ALA A 18 -18.11 -3.34 12.63
CA ALA A 18 -16.83 -2.75 12.95
C ALA A 18 -15.72 -3.34 12.10
N LEU A 19 -15.76 -4.63 11.84
CA LEU A 19 -14.74 -5.25 11.01
C LEU A 19 -14.77 -4.73 9.61
N ALA A 20 -15.94 -4.59 9.05
CA ALA A 20 -16.06 -4.11 7.68
C ALA A 20 -15.50 -2.70 7.56
N ALA A 21 -15.74 -1.88 8.56
CA ALA A 21 -15.28 -0.50 8.51
C ALA A 21 -13.77 -0.38 8.64
N GLY A 22 -13.10 -1.39 9.14
CA GLY A 22 -11.66 -1.32 9.37
C GLY A 22 -10.81 -1.58 8.15
N LYS A 23 -11.38 -2.06 7.06
CA LYS A 23 -10.57 -2.42 5.91
C LYS A 23 -10.32 -1.23 5.03
N LYS A 24 -9.05 -0.93 4.80
CA LYS A 24 -8.63 0.21 3.99
C LYS A 24 -7.91 -0.18 2.72
N GLY A 25 -7.70 -1.48 2.48
CA GLY A 25 -6.95 -1.95 1.35
C GLY A 25 -5.45 -1.85 1.59
N THR A 26 -4.71 -2.35 0.63
CA THR A 26 -3.25 -2.34 0.68
C THR A 26 -2.77 -0.93 0.33
N GLN A 27 -1.79 -0.42 1.09
CA GLN A 27 -1.29 0.92 0.87
C GLN A 27 0.24 0.97 0.94
N PHE A 28 0.80 1.89 0.19
CA PHE A 28 2.21 2.25 0.23
C PHE A 28 2.34 3.59 0.92
N TRP A 29 3.25 3.69 1.88
CA TRP A 29 3.52 4.91 2.62
C TRP A 29 4.87 5.45 2.19
N ASN A 30 4.88 6.61 1.55
CA ASN A 30 6.10 7.23 1.05
C ASN A 30 6.82 7.96 2.17
N LEU A 31 7.87 7.34 2.69
CA LEU A 31 8.74 7.95 3.70
C LEU A 31 10.10 8.30 3.11
N THR A 32 10.20 8.36 1.78
CA THR A 32 11.39 8.90 1.12
C THR A 32 11.34 10.42 1.16
N GLY A 33 12.46 11.06 0.94
CA GLY A 33 12.51 12.52 0.95
C GLY A 33 11.96 13.19 -0.29
N GLU A 34 11.31 12.43 -1.20
CA GLU A 34 10.91 12.95 -2.49
C GLU A 34 9.45 12.67 -2.80
N THR A 35 8.87 13.51 -3.66
CA THR A 35 7.58 13.21 -4.26
C THR A 35 7.81 12.22 -5.40
N LEU A 36 7.02 11.15 -5.43
CA LEU A 36 7.18 10.09 -6.41
C LEU A 36 6.11 10.19 -7.49
N SER A 37 6.53 10.05 -8.75
CA SER A 37 5.62 10.03 -9.89
C SER A 37 5.41 8.62 -10.42
N GLU A 38 6.19 7.65 -9.96
CA GLU A 38 5.99 6.25 -10.31
C GLU A 38 6.26 5.37 -9.11
N VAL A 39 5.34 4.43 -8.87
CA VAL A 39 5.51 3.35 -7.91
C VAL A 39 5.01 2.10 -8.62
N SER A 40 5.93 1.25 -9.03
CA SER A 40 5.59 0.01 -9.74
C SER A 40 6.21 -1.17 -9.01
N LEU A 41 5.52 -2.30 -9.02
CA LEU A 41 5.93 -3.50 -8.27
C LEU A 41 6.15 -4.65 -9.23
N ALA A 42 7.23 -5.40 -8.99
CA ALA A 42 7.51 -6.66 -9.69
C ALA A 42 7.74 -7.75 -8.64
N PRO A 43 7.35 -9.00 -8.90
CA PRO A 43 7.71 -10.08 -7.98
C PRO A 43 9.21 -10.04 -7.75
N ALA A 44 9.63 -10.21 -6.50
CA ALA A 44 11.03 -10.05 -6.13
C ALA A 44 11.95 -10.87 -7.00
N GLY A 45 13.02 -10.25 -7.46
CA GLY A 45 14.00 -10.91 -8.32
C GLY A 45 13.63 -10.92 -9.79
N THR A 46 12.50 -10.36 -10.18
CA THR A 46 12.11 -10.26 -11.59
C THR A 46 12.12 -8.81 -12.03
N LYS A 47 11.92 -8.60 -13.33
CA LYS A 47 11.76 -7.28 -13.90
C LYS A 47 10.35 -7.08 -14.46
N ASP A 48 9.42 -7.90 -13.99
CA ASP A 48 8.04 -7.87 -14.48
C ASP A 48 7.24 -6.82 -13.72
N PHE A 49 7.60 -5.56 -13.90
CA PHE A 49 6.92 -4.47 -13.23
C PHE A 49 5.52 -4.26 -13.79
N GLY A 50 4.57 -4.14 -12.89
CA GLY A 50 3.20 -3.87 -13.26
C GLY A 50 2.97 -2.38 -13.49
N ALA A 51 1.71 -2.00 -13.47
CA ALA A 51 1.32 -0.63 -13.76
C ALA A 51 1.83 0.33 -12.68
N ASN A 52 1.98 1.59 -13.08
CA ASN A 52 2.32 2.66 -12.15
C ASN A 52 1.14 2.89 -11.20
N GLN A 53 1.34 2.62 -9.93
CA GLN A 53 0.28 2.74 -8.93
C GLN A 53 -0.06 4.20 -8.61
N CYS A 54 0.79 5.15 -8.99
CA CYS A 54 0.50 6.55 -8.74
C CYS A 54 -0.77 7.03 -9.46
N VAL A 55 -1.22 6.30 -10.47
CA VAL A 55 -2.49 6.63 -11.13
C VAL A 55 -3.67 6.48 -10.17
N ASN A 56 -3.50 5.80 -9.05
CA ASN A 56 -4.56 5.64 -8.05
C ASN A 56 -4.73 6.90 -7.20
N ASP A 57 -3.79 7.82 -7.27
CA ASP A 57 -3.91 9.09 -6.58
C ASP A 57 -4.44 10.14 -7.55
N LYS A 58 -5.28 11.03 -7.07
CA LYS A 58 -5.90 12.01 -7.98
C LYS A 58 -4.90 12.94 -8.63
N ASP A 59 -3.76 13.19 -7.98
CA ASP A 59 -2.72 14.05 -8.53
C ASP A 59 -1.69 13.30 -9.35
N GLY A 60 -1.74 11.97 -9.34
CA GLY A 60 -0.77 11.16 -10.08
C GLY A 60 0.60 11.07 -9.42
N THR A 61 0.72 11.56 -8.20
CA THR A 61 1.98 11.51 -7.44
C THR A 61 1.69 11.15 -6.00
N VAL A 62 2.72 10.73 -5.27
CA VAL A 62 2.60 10.51 -3.84
C VAL A 62 3.71 11.29 -3.15
N ASP A 63 3.32 12.20 -2.28
CA ASP A 63 4.25 13.07 -1.58
C ASP A 63 4.86 12.38 -0.36
N PHE A 64 5.90 12.98 0.20
CA PHE A 64 6.46 12.50 1.45
C PHE A 64 5.37 12.42 2.52
N ASP A 65 5.37 11.32 3.26
CA ASP A 65 4.43 11.07 4.36
C ASP A 65 2.99 10.87 3.89
N GLU A 66 2.80 10.55 2.63
CA GLU A 66 1.48 10.30 2.06
C GLU A 66 1.30 8.82 1.76
N ASN A 67 0.07 8.36 1.85
CA ASN A 67 -0.28 6.97 1.52
C ASN A 67 -0.84 6.89 0.12
N LEU A 68 -0.44 5.84 -0.59
CA LEU A 68 -0.90 5.55 -1.94
C LEU A 68 -1.61 4.21 -1.93
N ARG A 69 -2.81 4.17 -2.46
CA ARG A 69 -3.53 2.90 -2.59
C ARG A 69 -2.86 2.02 -3.63
N ILE A 70 -2.68 0.76 -3.29
CA ILE A 70 -2.08 -0.23 -4.17
C ILE A 70 -3.17 -1.18 -4.61
N LYS A 71 -3.33 -1.37 -5.92
CA LYS A 71 -4.40 -2.19 -6.48
C LYS A 71 -3.84 -3.29 -7.35
N GLY A 72 -4.51 -4.43 -7.36
CA GLY A 72 -4.17 -5.52 -8.24
C GLY A 72 -2.89 -6.27 -7.89
N VAL A 73 -2.45 -6.18 -6.65
CA VAL A 73 -1.22 -6.83 -6.20
C VAL A 73 -1.58 -7.84 -5.13
N THR A 74 -1.19 -9.09 -5.33
CA THR A 74 -1.42 -10.15 -4.35
C THR A 74 -0.33 -10.13 -3.29
N PRO A 75 -0.58 -10.71 -2.11
CA PRO A 75 0.44 -10.74 -1.07
C PRO A 75 1.71 -11.45 -1.54
N GLY A 76 2.86 -10.96 -1.11
CA GLY A 76 4.13 -11.57 -1.47
C GLY A 76 5.27 -10.60 -1.31
N ARG A 77 6.42 -10.97 -1.88
CA ARG A 77 7.59 -10.12 -1.86
C ARG A 77 7.82 -9.50 -3.22
N TYR A 78 8.15 -8.22 -3.21
CA TYR A 78 8.23 -7.43 -4.44
C TYR A 78 9.45 -6.53 -4.43
N ASP A 79 9.95 -6.27 -5.64
CA ASP A 79 10.89 -5.19 -5.88
C ASP A 79 10.06 -4.00 -6.34
N LEU A 80 10.30 -2.84 -5.76
CA LEU A 80 9.62 -1.62 -6.12
C LEU A 80 10.52 -0.75 -6.99
N ARG A 81 9.96 -0.21 -8.06
CA ARG A 81 10.62 0.81 -8.85
C ARG A 81 9.96 2.14 -8.54
N LEU A 82 10.75 3.09 -8.07
CA LEU A 82 10.29 4.37 -7.59
C LEU A 82 10.97 5.48 -8.40
N LYS A 83 10.16 6.30 -9.07
CA LYS A 83 10.70 7.43 -9.81
C LYS A 83 10.19 8.71 -9.18
N ASP A 84 11.11 9.62 -8.88
CA ASP A 84 10.72 10.90 -8.28
C ASP A 84 10.40 11.93 -9.35
N VAL A 85 9.87 13.07 -8.94
CA VAL A 85 9.47 14.12 -9.87
C VAL A 85 10.65 14.82 -10.52
N HIS A 86 11.86 14.54 -10.07
CA HIS A 86 13.09 15.07 -10.68
C HIS A 86 13.70 14.13 -11.69
N GLY A 87 13.06 12.99 -11.92
CA GLY A 87 13.51 12.03 -12.93
C GLY A 87 14.47 10.96 -12.43
N ARG A 88 14.77 10.94 -11.14
CA ARG A 88 15.64 9.92 -10.57
C ARG A 88 14.84 8.66 -10.27
N THR A 89 15.37 7.52 -10.69
CA THR A 89 14.74 6.23 -10.45
C THR A 89 15.57 5.45 -9.44
N CYS A 90 14.92 4.94 -8.41
CA CYS A 90 15.54 4.09 -7.39
C CYS A 90 14.71 2.83 -7.22
N TYR A 91 15.26 1.86 -6.53
CA TYR A 91 14.57 0.60 -6.24
C TYR A 91 14.59 0.33 -4.75
N ALA A 92 13.53 -0.30 -4.26
CA ALA A 92 13.51 -0.88 -2.93
C ALA A 92 13.27 -2.38 -3.14
N ARG A 93 14.21 -3.21 -2.66
CA ARG A 93 14.21 -4.63 -3.00
C ARG A 93 13.57 -5.48 -1.91
N ASN A 94 12.90 -6.53 -2.35
CA ASN A 94 12.41 -7.61 -1.48
C ASN A 94 11.50 -7.10 -0.37
N VAL A 95 10.56 -6.25 -0.73
CA VAL A 95 9.61 -5.64 0.21
C VAL A 95 8.42 -6.57 0.38
N GLU A 96 8.05 -6.85 1.62
CA GLU A 96 6.89 -7.69 1.89
C GLU A 96 5.61 -6.87 1.78
N VAL A 97 4.65 -7.37 0.99
CA VAL A 97 3.35 -6.75 0.80
C VAL A 97 2.30 -7.72 1.32
N LYS A 98 1.47 -7.26 2.25
CA LYS A 98 0.38 -8.05 2.81
C LYS A 98 -0.95 -7.37 2.51
N THR A 99 -1.97 -8.19 2.29
CA THR A 99 -3.31 -7.68 1.98
C THR A 99 -3.83 -6.80 3.12
N ASP A 100 -4.39 -5.66 2.76
CA ASP A 100 -4.99 -4.71 3.70
C ASP A 100 -4.02 -4.15 4.73
N GLU A 101 -2.73 -4.17 4.42
CA GLU A 101 -1.71 -3.58 5.29
C GLU A 101 -0.93 -2.51 4.55
N THR A 102 -0.27 -1.66 5.30
CA THR A 102 0.56 -0.61 4.76
C THR A 102 2.02 -1.04 4.81
N PHE A 103 2.72 -0.88 3.68
CA PHE A 103 4.17 -1.06 3.65
C PHE A 103 4.81 0.28 3.30
N SER A 104 6.02 0.51 3.76
CA SER A 104 6.67 1.80 3.61
C SER A 104 8.07 1.65 3.06
N VAL A 105 8.58 2.73 2.47
CA VAL A 105 9.96 2.82 1.99
C VAL A 105 10.54 4.13 2.49
N ARG A 106 11.75 4.05 3.03
CA ARG A 106 12.53 5.19 3.49
C ARG A 106 13.74 5.40 2.60
N ASP A 107 14.38 6.54 2.73
CA ASP A 107 15.60 6.81 1.93
C ASP A 107 16.65 5.73 2.11
N LYS A 108 16.80 5.19 3.31
CA LYS A 108 17.80 4.16 3.56
C LYS A 108 17.51 2.84 2.82
N ASP A 109 16.30 2.66 2.36
CA ASP A 109 15.90 1.44 1.65
C ASP A 109 16.16 1.53 0.15
N LEU A 110 16.52 2.71 -0.33
CA LEU A 110 16.70 2.95 -1.77
C LEU A 110 18.06 2.48 -2.26
N VAL A 111 18.05 1.73 -3.36
CA VAL A 111 19.25 1.21 -3.99
C VAL A 111 19.15 1.36 -5.51
N ASP A 112 20.28 1.19 -6.18
CA ASP A 112 20.35 1.17 -7.64
C ASP A 112 19.73 2.43 -8.27
N CYS A 113 19.97 3.57 -7.66
CA CYS A 113 19.43 4.83 -8.14
C CYS A 113 20.17 5.31 -9.38
N ALA A 114 19.43 5.93 -10.31
CA ALA A 114 19.98 6.48 -11.54
C ALA A 114 19.13 7.63 -12.05
N GLY A 115 19.76 8.55 -12.77
CA GLY A 115 19.03 9.68 -13.37
C GLY A 115 19.23 11.04 -12.77
#